data_17e51321fb1c3e5ab0dd5f2b91ebc9fe
#
_entry.id   17e51321fb1c3e5ab0dd5f2b91ebc9fe
#
_cell.length_a   1.000
_cell.length_b   1.000
_cell.length_c   1.000
_cell.angle_alpha   90.00
_cell.angle_beta   90.00
_cell.angle_gamma   90.00
#
_symmetry.space_group_name_H-M   'P 1'
#
loop_
_entity.id
_entity.type
_entity.pdbx_description
1 polymer ?
#
loop_
_entity_poly.entity_id
_entity_poly.type
_entity_poly.pdbx_seq_one_letter_code
_entity_poly.pdbx_strand_id
1 'polypeptide(L)'
;TVGLALIYESLSVFATQGQEQILKSSNAAFGSYPNNIILALCAFFIAALIIKYTKIGTYTNAIGGNEYVAKNMGVDVNKYKVIAFLLCGFFVGIMSILTISYGSSMTAATNMSSMGRNFTPLMGTFFALAFKKYGRPITAIVIGEFIISLIFNGFVAIGAPSTIQNVVTGAALLIIVMLTTNHAKDIVVK
;
A
#
# COMPACT_ATOMS: atom_id res chain seq x y z
N THR A 1 -11.66 11.64 -3.19
CA THR A 1 -11.11 10.26 -3.02
C THR A 1 -12.09 9.35 -2.30
N VAL A 2 -12.56 9.69 -1.08
CA VAL A 2 -13.53 8.88 -0.32
C VAL A 2 -14.84 8.69 -1.08
N GLY A 3 -15.39 9.74 -1.69
CA GLY A 3 -16.59 9.65 -2.52
C GLY A 3 -16.45 8.72 -3.71
N LEU A 4 -15.29 8.74 -4.39
CA LEU A 4 -15.01 7.79 -5.47
C LEU A 4 -14.94 6.35 -4.97
N ALA A 5 -14.34 6.11 -3.79
CA ALA A 5 -14.30 4.78 -3.20
C ALA A 5 -15.70 4.23 -2.94
N LEU A 6 -16.60 5.05 -2.38
CA LEU A 6 -18.00 4.68 -2.17
C LEU A 6 -18.74 4.39 -3.48
N ILE A 7 -18.51 5.20 -4.51
CA ILE A 7 -19.10 4.95 -5.83
C ILE A 7 -18.65 3.60 -6.40
N TYR A 8 -17.35 3.31 -6.34
CA TYR A 8 -16.81 2.04 -6.85
C TYR A 8 -17.27 0.84 -6.02
N GLU A 9 -17.35 0.95 -4.68
CA GLU A 9 -17.94 -0.10 -3.83
C GLU A 9 -19.40 -0.37 -4.24
N SER A 10 -20.22 0.67 -4.35
CA SER A 10 -21.62 0.53 -4.73
C SER A 10 -21.80 -0.05 -6.13
N LEU A 11 -20.98 0.36 -7.09
CA LEU A 11 -20.99 -0.20 -8.44
C LEU A 11 -20.58 -1.68 -8.45
N SER A 12 -19.59 -2.06 -7.64
CA SER A 12 -19.17 -3.47 -7.53
C SER A 12 -20.27 -4.35 -6.94
N VAL A 13 -20.97 -3.87 -5.91
CA VAL A 13 -22.12 -4.57 -5.32
C VAL A 13 -23.28 -4.69 -6.33
N PHE A 14 -23.55 -3.61 -7.06
CA PHE A 14 -24.59 -3.63 -8.10
C PHE A 14 -24.25 -4.61 -9.23
N ALA A 15 -23.01 -4.63 -9.69
CA ALA A 15 -22.56 -5.51 -10.76
C ALA A 15 -22.57 -6.99 -10.35
N THR A 16 -22.25 -7.30 -9.09
CA THR A 16 -22.21 -8.67 -8.54
C THR A 16 -23.50 -9.09 -7.88
N GLN A 17 -24.50 -8.20 -7.79
CA GLN A 17 -25.75 -8.41 -7.03
C GLN A 17 -25.50 -8.84 -5.58
N GLY A 18 -24.38 -8.43 -4.99
CA GLY A 18 -23.96 -8.82 -3.65
C GLY A 18 -23.56 -10.30 -3.50
N GLN A 19 -23.53 -11.05 -4.60
CA GLN A 19 -23.17 -12.47 -4.59
C GLN A 19 -21.66 -12.66 -4.57
N GLU A 20 -21.24 -13.72 -3.90
CA GLU A 20 -19.86 -14.16 -3.95
C GLU A 20 -19.47 -14.60 -5.37
N GLN A 21 -18.42 -13.99 -5.90
CA GLN A 21 -17.88 -14.34 -7.21
C GLN A 21 -16.76 -15.35 -7.03
N ILE A 22 -16.94 -16.54 -7.60
CA ILE A 22 -15.95 -17.62 -7.55
C ILE A 22 -15.14 -17.62 -8.83
N LEU A 23 -13.81 -17.63 -8.71
CA LEU A 23 -12.92 -17.69 -9.85
C LEU A 23 -12.94 -19.10 -10.48
N LYS A 24 -13.07 -19.16 -11.81
CA LYS A 24 -12.87 -20.42 -12.53
C LYS A 24 -11.46 -20.95 -12.31
N SER A 25 -11.33 -22.25 -12.12
CA SER A 25 -10.08 -22.96 -11.84
C SER A 25 -8.89 -22.61 -12.77
N SER A 26 -9.15 -22.28 -14.04
CA SER A 26 -8.11 -21.87 -14.99
C SER A 26 -7.44 -20.53 -14.65
N ASN A 27 -8.15 -19.62 -13.98
CA ASN A 27 -7.67 -18.30 -13.61
C ASN A 27 -7.07 -18.27 -12.18
N ALA A 28 -7.27 -19.32 -11.42
CA ALA A 28 -6.66 -19.51 -10.10
C ALA A 28 -5.16 -19.87 -10.19
N ALA A 29 -4.63 -20.12 -11.39
CA ALA A 29 -3.23 -20.49 -11.59
C ALA A 29 -2.25 -19.40 -11.09
N PHE A 30 -2.64 -18.12 -11.12
CA PHE A 30 -1.83 -17.01 -10.59
C PHE A 30 -1.81 -16.96 -9.05
N GLY A 31 -2.78 -17.55 -8.38
CA GLY A 31 -2.86 -17.64 -6.92
C GLY A 31 -2.14 -18.86 -6.33
N SER A 32 -1.80 -19.84 -7.17
CA SER A 32 -1.10 -21.05 -6.72
C SER A 32 0.39 -20.83 -6.54
N TYR A 33 0.97 -21.53 -5.58
CA TYR A 33 2.42 -21.62 -5.45
C TYR A 33 3.02 -22.41 -6.63
N PRO A 34 4.13 -21.96 -7.26
CA PRO A 34 4.98 -20.80 -6.94
C PRO A 34 4.61 -19.51 -7.70
N ASN A 35 3.60 -19.51 -8.57
CA ASN A 35 3.31 -18.42 -9.50
C ASN A 35 3.00 -17.09 -8.81
N ASN A 36 2.27 -17.11 -7.69
CA ASN A 36 1.94 -15.91 -6.93
C ASN A 36 3.19 -15.20 -6.39
N ILE A 37 4.17 -15.95 -5.89
CA ILE A 37 5.43 -15.39 -5.38
C ILE A 37 6.27 -14.82 -6.52
N ILE A 38 6.36 -15.52 -7.64
CA ILE A 38 7.10 -15.07 -8.82
C ILE A 38 6.52 -13.74 -9.33
N LEU A 39 5.20 -13.65 -9.45
CA LEU A 39 4.54 -12.43 -9.95
C LEU A 39 4.69 -11.26 -8.96
N ALA A 40 4.57 -11.52 -7.66
CA ALA A 40 4.80 -10.50 -6.63
C ALA A 40 6.25 -10.00 -6.63
N LEU A 41 7.23 -10.90 -6.75
CA LEU A 41 8.64 -10.54 -6.84
C LEU A 41 8.95 -9.77 -8.13
N CYS A 42 8.41 -10.19 -9.28
CA CYS A 42 8.56 -9.45 -10.53
C CYS A 42 7.99 -8.03 -10.42
N ALA A 43 6.79 -7.86 -9.87
CA ALA A 43 6.20 -6.55 -9.64
C ALA A 43 7.07 -5.69 -8.70
N PHE A 44 7.58 -6.27 -7.61
CA PHE A 44 8.49 -5.59 -6.69
C PHE A 44 9.79 -5.16 -7.38
N PHE A 45 10.42 -6.04 -8.15
CA PHE A 45 11.64 -5.71 -8.89
C PHE A 45 11.41 -4.60 -9.91
N ILE A 46 10.30 -4.64 -10.66
CA ILE A 46 9.94 -3.59 -11.62
C ILE A 46 9.74 -2.26 -10.88
N ALA A 47 9.01 -2.24 -9.78
CA ALA A 47 8.82 -1.04 -8.97
C ALA A 47 10.16 -0.48 -8.43
N ALA A 48 11.03 -1.35 -7.91
CA ALA A 48 12.33 -0.99 -7.40
C ALA A 48 13.25 -0.42 -8.50
N LEU A 49 13.23 -1.00 -9.71
CA LEU A 49 13.96 -0.48 -10.86
C LEU A 49 13.46 0.89 -11.29
N ILE A 50 12.14 1.08 -11.36
CA ILE A 50 11.54 2.37 -11.73
C ILE A 50 11.97 3.45 -10.72
N ILE A 51 11.84 3.17 -9.42
CA ILE A 51 12.16 4.14 -8.37
C ILE A 51 13.66 4.45 -8.33
N LYS A 52 14.52 3.43 -8.51
CA LYS A 52 15.96 3.59 -8.32
C LYS A 52 16.69 4.13 -9.56
N TYR A 53 16.29 3.71 -10.76
CA TYR A 53 17.05 3.96 -11.98
C TYR A 53 16.39 4.93 -12.96
N THR A 54 15.13 5.36 -12.71
CA THR A 54 14.46 6.29 -13.62
C THR A 54 14.35 7.70 -13.05
N LYS A 55 14.21 8.67 -13.95
CA LYS A 55 13.93 10.08 -13.58
C LYS A 55 12.63 10.21 -12.78
N ILE A 56 11.70 9.28 -12.96
CA ILE A 56 10.42 9.28 -12.24
C ILE A 56 10.67 9.14 -10.73
N GLY A 57 11.48 8.16 -10.33
CA GLY A 57 11.81 7.97 -8.91
C GLY A 57 12.58 9.14 -8.31
N THR A 58 13.54 9.71 -9.04
CA THR A 58 14.34 10.86 -8.57
C THR A 58 13.45 12.10 -8.36
N TYR A 59 12.62 12.44 -9.36
CA TYR A 59 11.76 13.62 -9.27
C TYR A 59 10.61 13.44 -8.28
N THR A 60 10.01 12.25 -8.19
CA THR A 60 8.98 11.95 -7.20
C THR A 60 9.55 12.06 -5.77
N ASN A 61 10.79 11.61 -5.56
CA ASN A 61 11.45 11.72 -4.27
C ASN A 61 11.80 13.19 -3.92
N ALA A 62 12.21 13.98 -4.90
CA ALA A 62 12.45 15.42 -4.73
C ALA A 62 11.16 16.18 -4.38
N ILE A 63 10.06 15.89 -5.08
CA ILE A 63 8.73 16.46 -4.80
C ILE A 63 8.24 16.08 -3.41
N GLY A 64 8.43 14.80 -3.00
CA GLY A 64 8.07 14.32 -1.65
C GLY A 64 8.94 14.90 -0.53
N GLY A 65 10.15 15.41 -0.86
CA GLY A 65 11.00 16.12 0.08
C GLY A 65 10.56 17.56 0.30
N ASN A 66 10.44 18.32 -0.78
CA ASN A 66 9.91 19.68 -0.76
C ASN A 66 9.42 20.07 -2.17
N GLU A 67 8.10 20.18 -2.31
CA GLU A 67 7.45 20.50 -3.59
C GLU A 67 7.87 21.85 -4.16
N TYR A 68 8.05 22.85 -3.29
CA TYR A 68 8.44 24.21 -3.68
C TYR A 68 9.85 24.25 -4.26
N VAL A 69 10.78 23.56 -3.62
CA VAL A 69 12.16 23.45 -4.08
C VAL A 69 12.22 22.71 -5.41
N ALA A 70 11.51 21.59 -5.53
CA ALA A 70 11.46 20.81 -6.77
C ALA A 70 10.91 21.65 -7.95
N LYS A 71 9.87 22.45 -7.72
CA LYS A 71 9.29 23.36 -8.72
C LYS A 71 10.29 24.42 -9.14
N ASN A 72 11.00 25.03 -8.20
CA ASN A 72 12.02 26.06 -8.50
C ASN A 72 13.23 25.48 -9.24
N MET A 73 13.50 24.18 -9.10
CA MET A 73 14.52 23.47 -9.88
C MET A 73 14.04 23.08 -11.29
N GLY A 74 12.85 23.52 -11.72
CA GLY A 74 12.32 23.27 -13.06
C GLY A 74 11.61 21.91 -13.23
N VAL A 75 11.31 21.20 -12.11
CA VAL A 75 10.57 19.94 -12.17
C VAL A 75 9.08 20.24 -12.35
N ASP A 76 8.46 19.63 -13.36
CA ASP A 76 7.01 19.71 -13.58
C ASP A 76 6.29 18.81 -12.55
N VAL A 77 5.93 19.41 -11.42
CA VAL A 77 5.30 18.73 -10.29
C VAL A 77 4.01 18.03 -10.67
N ASN A 78 3.15 18.67 -11.46
CA ASN A 78 1.86 18.11 -11.84
C ASN A 78 2.01 16.85 -12.70
N LYS A 79 2.92 16.90 -13.67
CA LYS A 79 3.23 15.75 -14.53
C LYS A 79 3.72 14.54 -13.71
N TYR A 80 4.65 14.75 -12.80
CA TYR A 80 5.19 13.64 -11.99
C TYR A 80 4.22 13.12 -10.93
N LYS A 81 3.34 13.97 -10.40
CA LYS A 81 2.21 13.52 -9.56
C LYS A 81 1.28 12.59 -10.34
N VAL A 82 0.88 12.96 -11.55
CA VAL A 82 0.01 12.12 -12.39
C VAL A 82 0.68 10.79 -12.72
N ILE A 83 1.96 10.80 -13.10
CA ILE A 83 2.72 9.57 -13.39
C ILE A 83 2.79 8.67 -12.14
N ALA A 84 3.03 9.23 -10.95
CA ALA A 84 3.06 8.47 -9.71
C ALA A 84 1.70 7.83 -9.39
N PHE A 85 0.59 8.53 -9.61
CA PHE A 85 -0.75 7.96 -9.47
C PHE A 85 -1.04 6.84 -10.47
N LEU A 86 -0.64 7.00 -11.73
CA LEU A 86 -0.80 5.95 -12.75
C LEU A 86 0.00 4.70 -12.39
N LEU A 87 1.26 4.86 -11.95
CA LEU A 87 2.09 3.74 -11.50
C LEU A 87 1.48 3.05 -10.26
N CYS A 88 1.00 3.82 -9.30
CA CYS A 88 0.31 3.28 -8.13
C CYS A 88 -0.91 2.45 -8.56
N GLY A 89 -1.76 2.97 -9.44
CA GLY A 89 -2.92 2.25 -9.98
C GLY A 89 -2.54 0.96 -10.70
N PHE A 90 -1.46 0.96 -11.45
CA PHE A 90 -0.94 -0.23 -12.13
C PHE A 90 -0.52 -1.33 -11.13
N PHE A 91 0.24 -0.99 -10.09
CA PHE A 91 0.66 -1.96 -9.08
C PHE A 91 -0.49 -2.43 -8.20
N VAL A 92 -1.45 -1.56 -7.89
CA VAL A 92 -2.69 -1.95 -7.19
C VAL A 92 -3.51 -2.93 -8.03
N GLY A 93 -3.55 -2.74 -9.37
CA GLY A 93 -4.17 -3.69 -10.29
C GLY A 93 -3.53 -5.09 -10.21
N ILE A 94 -2.20 -5.17 -10.22
CA ILE A 94 -1.47 -6.45 -10.06
C ILE A 94 -1.79 -7.08 -8.70
N MET A 95 -1.77 -6.30 -7.62
CA MET A 95 -2.10 -6.78 -6.28
C MET A 95 -3.53 -7.30 -6.18
N SER A 96 -4.48 -6.65 -6.85
CA SER A 96 -5.87 -7.09 -6.91
C SER A 96 -6.01 -8.45 -7.59
N ILE A 97 -5.32 -8.66 -8.72
CA ILE A 97 -5.31 -9.95 -9.42
C ILE A 97 -4.75 -11.05 -8.51
N LEU A 98 -3.63 -10.79 -7.83
CA LEU A 98 -3.02 -11.74 -6.90
C LEU A 98 -3.97 -12.08 -5.74
N THR A 99 -4.61 -11.07 -5.14
CA THR A 99 -5.51 -11.25 -4.00
C THR A 99 -6.74 -12.09 -4.38
N ILE A 100 -7.35 -11.79 -5.52
CA ILE A 100 -8.52 -12.54 -6.02
C ILE A 100 -8.12 -13.97 -6.39
N SER A 101 -6.98 -14.15 -7.05
CA SER A 101 -6.49 -15.48 -7.45
C SER A 101 -6.12 -16.34 -6.25
N TYR A 102 -5.55 -15.75 -5.21
CA TYR A 102 -5.20 -16.46 -3.97
C TYR A 102 -6.45 -16.85 -3.16
N GLY A 103 -7.43 -15.95 -3.06
CA GLY A 103 -8.67 -16.20 -2.32
C GLY A 103 -9.65 -17.14 -3.03
N SER A 104 -9.47 -17.34 -4.34
CA SER A 104 -10.36 -18.13 -5.22
C SER A 104 -11.81 -17.64 -5.25
N SER A 105 -12.23 -16.80 -4.34
CA SER A 105 -13.54 -16.15 -4.29
C SER A 105 -13.43 -14.75 -3.68
N MET A 106 -14.37 -13.88 -4.03
CA MET A 106 -14.45 -12.53 -3.49
C MET A 106 -15.89 -12.05 -3.42
N THR A 107 -16.24 -11.46 -2.28
CA THR A 107 -17.53 -10.76 -2.11
C THR A 107 -17.29 -9.26 -2.23
N ALA A 108 -18.23 -8.57 -2.89
CA ALA A 108 -18.14 -7.11 -2.98
C ALA A 108 -18.25 -6.47 -1.60
N ALA A 109 -17.36 -5.54 -1.33
CA ALA A 109 -17.33 -4.81 -0.07
C ALA A 109 -18.50 -3.83 0.03
N THR A 110 -19.02 -3.64 1.24
CA THR A 110 -20.09 -2.67 1.55
C THR A 110 -19.67 -1.81 2.73
N ASN A 111 -20.29 -0.63 2.86
CA ASN A 111 -20.10 0.27 4.01
C ASN A 111 -18.63 0.65 4.28
N MET A 112 -17.87 0.92 3.22
CA MET A 112 -16.44 1.27 3.30
C MET A 112 -15.56 0.18 3.93
N SER A 113 -16.01 -1.06 3.98
CA SER A 113 -15.21 -2.16 4.55
C SER A 113 -13.93 -2.44 3.75
N SER A 114 -13.88 -2.05 2.48
CA SER A 114 -12.67 -2.07 1.65
C SER A 114 -11.55 -1.18 2.19
N MET A 115 -11.89 -0.07 2.87
CA MET A 115 -10.90 0.83 3.47
C MET A 115 -10.09 0.17 4.57
N GLY A 116 -10.68 -0.77 5.31
CA GLY A 116 -9.97 -1.51 6.36
C GLY A 116 -8.71 -2.24 5.83
N ARG A 117 -8.76 -2.72 4.60
CA ARG A 117 -7.64 -3.41 3.95
C ARG A 117 -6.48 -2.48 3.58
N ASN A 118 -6.72 -1.17 3.47
CA ASN A 118 -5.70 -0.19 3.13
C ASN A 118 -4.87 0.25 4.33
N PHE A 119 -5.32 0.00 5.56
CA PHE A 119 -4.59 0.42 6.75
C PHE A 119 -3.26 -0.32 6.94
N THR A 120 -3.20 -1.61 6.63
CA THR A 120 -1.98 -2.41 6.77
C THR A 120 -0.83 -1.88 5.90
N PRO A 121 -0.99 -1.69 4.57
CA PRO A 121 0.05 -1.07 3.74
C PRO A 121 0.40 0.36 4.14
N LEU A 122 -0.58 1.14 4.61
CA LEU A 122 -0.32 2.48 5.13
C LEU A 122 0.59 2.45 6.36
N MET A 123 0.37 1.51 7.27
CA MET A 123 1.24 1.35 8.44
C MET A 123 2.67 1.02 8.05
N GLY A 124 2.88 0.10 7.10
CA GLY A 124 4.21 -0.21 6.58
C GLY A 124 4.91 0.99 5.99
N THR A 125 4.19 1.83 5.23
CA THR A 125 4.77 3.05 4.66
C THR A 125 5.10 4.10 5.72
N PHE A 126 4.26 4.29 6.74
CA PHE A 126 4.56 5.20 7.86
C PHE A 126 5.73 4.69 8.70
N PHE A 127 5.80 3.38 8.93
CA PHE A 127 6.93 2.76 9.60
C PHE A 127 8.24 3.01 8.81
N ALA A 128 8.19 2.86 7.50
CA ALA A 128 9.31 3.17 6.62
C ALA A 128 9.74 4.64 6.67
N LEU A 129 8.79 5.57 6.78
CA LEU A 129 9.09 6.99 6.94
C LEU A 129 9.80 7.28 8.27
N ALA A 130 9.40 6.62 9.35
CA ALA A 130 10.07 6.73 10.65
C ALA A 130 11.54 6.27 10.59
N PHE A 131 11.82 5.24 9.79
CA PHE A 131 13.17 4.69 9.60
C PHE A 131 13.94 5.29 8.42
N LYS A 132 13.39 6.25 7.69
CA LYS A 132 14.04 6.90 6.52
C LYS A 132 15.44 7.43 6.83
N LYS A 133 15.71 7.82 8.07
CA LYS A 133 17.01 8.32 8.52
C LYS A 133 18.10 7.24 8.51
N TYR A 134 17.73 5.96 8.64
CA TYR A 134 18.67 4.85 8.82
C TYR A 134 18.91 4.01 7.57
N GLY A 135 18.17 4.26 6.46
CA GLY A 135 18.29 3.42 5.28
C GLY A 135 17.66 3.98 4.01
N ARG A 136 17.73 3.18 2.95
CA ARG A 136 17.09 3.48 1.69
C ARG A 136 15.58 3.30 1.83
N PRO A 137 14.72 4.18 1.26
CA PRO A 137 13.28 4.13 1.46
C PRO A 137 12.65 2.79 1.04
N ILE A 138 13.14 2.17 -0.03
CA ILE A 138 12.63 0.88 -0.52
C ILE A 138 12.87 -0.24 0.49
N THR A 139 14.07 -0.34 1.07
CA THR A 139 14.38 -1.38 2.07
C THR A 139 13.63 -1.15 3.37
N ALA A 140 13.42 0.11 3.76
CA ALA A 140 12.65 0.46 4.94
C ALA A 140 11.16 0.05 4.81
N ILE A 141 10.55 0.22 3.62
CA ILE A 141 9.18 -0.22 3.35
C ILE A 141 9.08 -1.74 3.49
N VAL A 142 10.00 -2.50 2.88
CA VAL A 142 9.97 -3.98 2.94
C VAL A 142 10.11 -4.48 4.37
N ILE A 143 11.04 -3.90 5.13
CA ILE A 143 11.25 -4.28 6.54
C ILE A 143 10.00 -3.90 7.37
N GLY A 144 9.44 -2.72 7.16
CA GLY A 144 8.24 -2.26 7.84
C GLY A 144 7.04 -3.19 7.60
N GLU A 145 6.76 -3.52 6.34
CA GLU A 145 5.67 -4.45 5.97
C GLU A 145 5.91 -5.86 6.53
N PHE A 146 7.16 -6.33 6.53
CA PHE A 146 7.50 -7.63 7.09
C PHE A 146 7.23 -7.68 8.60
N ILE A 147 7.66 -6.65 9.36
CA ILE A 147 7.42 -6.57 10.81
C ILE A 147 5.93 -6.52 11.11
N ILE A 148 5.16 -5.70 10.38
CA ILE A 148 3.72 -5.59 10.57
C ILE A 148 3.02 -6.91 10.25
N SER A 149 3.41 -7.57 9.15
CA SER A 149 2.89 -8.88 8.79
C SER A 149 3.19 -9.95 9.86
N LEU A 150 4.38 -9.92 10.46
CA LEU A 150 4.73 -10.81 11.57
C LEU A 150 3.85 -10.57 12.80
N ILE A 151 3.60 -9.32 13.15
CA ILE A 151 2.74 -8.95 14.28
C ILE A 151 1.32 -9.47 14.03
N PHE A 152 0.75 -9.22 12.85
CA PHE A 152 -0.60 -9.69 12.53
C PHE A 152 -0.70 -11.22 12.50
N ASN A 153 0.26 -11.90 11.88
CA ASN A 153 0.28 -13.36 11.88
C ASN A 153 0.43 -13.92 13.30
N GLY A 154 1.19 -13.24 14.17
CA GLY A 154 1.29 -13.58 15.59
C GLY A 154 -0.07 -13.49 16.30
N PHE A 155 -0.87 -12.44 16.06
CA PHE A 155 -2.22 -12.32 16.60
C PHE A 155 -3.16 -13.42 16.10
N VAL A 156 -3.08 -13.76 14.82
CA VAL A 156 -3.86 -14.88 14.26
C VAL A 156 -3.45 -16.21 14.92
N ALA A 157 -2.15 -16.43 15.13
CA ALA A 157 -1.64 -17.66 15.75
C ALA A 157 -2.09 -17.84 17.21
N ILE A 158 -2.27 -16.74 17.95
CA ILE A 158 -2.79 -16.75 19.33
C ILE A 158 -4.33 -16.89 19.35
N GLY A 159 -4.98 -16.86 18.19
CA GLY A 159 -6.45 -16.92 18.08
C GLY A 159 -7.15 -15.60 18.45
N ALA A 160 -6.45 -14.49 18.41
CA ALA A 160 -7.04 -13.18 18.70
C ALA A 160 -8.10 -12.81 17.66
N PRO A 161 -9.30 -12.36 18.08
CA PRO A 161 -10.34 -11.94 17.16
C PRO A 161 -9.90 -10.74 16.32
N SER A 162 -10.43 -10.63 15.11
CA SER A 162 -10.12 -9.53 14.15
C SER A 162 -10.36 -8.14 14.72
N THR A 163 -11.26 -8.02 15.69
CA THR A 163 -11.53 -6.76 16.40
C THR A 163 -10.30 -6.26 17.16
N ILE A 164 -9.56 -7.15 17.81
CA ILE A 164 -8.31 -6.79 18.52
C ILE A 164 -7.24 -6.37 17.52
N GLN A 165 -7.15 -7.03 16.37
CA GLN A 165 -6.23 -6.64 15.30
C GLN A 165 -6.48 -5.21 14.84
N ASN A 166 -7.75 -4.80 14.66
CA ASN A 166 -8.10 -3.44 14.28
C ASN A 166 -7.71 -2.40 15.36
N VAL A 167 -7.90 -2.74 16.64
CA VAL A 167 -7.48 -1.85 17.76
C VAL A 167 -5.96 -1.68 17.78
N VAL A 168 -5.21 -2.77 17.63
CA VAL A 168 -3.74 -2.74 17.58
C VAL A 168 -3.26 -1.96 16.35
N THR A 169 -3.92 -2.15 15.20
CA THR A 169 -3.62 -1.39 13.97
C THR A 169 -3.79 0.11 14.20
N GLY A 170 -4.91 0.52 14.78
CA GLY A 170 -5.18 1.92 15.08
C GLY A 170 -4.19 2.50 16.09
N ALA A 171 -3.89 1.78 17.16
CA ALA A 171 -2.93 2.21 18.18
C ALA A 171 -1.50 2.35 17.60
N ALA A 172 -1.04 1.36 16.82
CA ALA A 172 0.26 1.40 16.18
C ALA A 172 0.37 2.57 15.19
N LEU A 173 -0.69 2.84 14.41
CA LEU A 173 -0.72 3.98 13.49
C LEU A 173 -0.60 5.30 14.24
N LEU A 174 -1.33 5.47 15.35
CA LEU A 174 -1.22 6.66 16.20
C LEU A 174 0.19 6.86 16.75
N ILE A 175 0.81 5.80 17.26
CA ILE A 175 2.18 5.85 17.79
C ILE A 175 3.17 6.25 16.70
N ILE A 176 3.08 5.64 15.52
CA ILE A 176 3.97 5.94 14.40
C ILE A 176 3.80 7.38 13.92
N VAL A 177 2.56 7.86 13.79
CA VAL A 177 2.28 9.25 13.40
C VAL A 177 2.82 10.22 14.45
N MET A 178 2.64 9.96 15.75
CA MET A 178 3.21 10.78 16.83
C MET A 178 4.74 10.87 16.75
N LEU A 179 5.41 9.73 16.55
CA LEU A 179 6.87 9.68 16.41
C LEU A 179 7.34 10.47 15.17
N THR A 180 6.61 10.36 14.06
CA THR A 180 6.97 11.03 12.80
C THR A 180 6.76 12.55 12.87
N THR A 181 5.68 13.00 13.52
CA THR A 181 5.36 14.44 13.66
C THR A 181 6.28 15.15 14.66
N ASN A 182 6.70 14.51 15.73
CA ASN A 182 7.66 15.11 16.66
C ASN A 182 9.04 15.33 16.01
N HIS A 183 9.47 14.44 15.14
CA HIS A 183 10.72 14.61 14.40
C HIS A 183 10.69 15.75 13.36
N ALA A 184 9.52 16.08 12.82
CA ALA A 184 9.37 17.19 11.88
C ALA A 184 9.53 18.56 12.55
N LYS A 185 9.20 18.68 13.84
CA LYS A 185 9.38 19.93 14.60
C LYS A 185 10.84 20.25 14.89
N ASP A 186 11.68 19.26 15.11
CA ASP A 186 13.10 19.46 15.41
C ASP A 186 13.93 19.92 14.20
N ILE A 187 13.41 19.76 12.98
CA ILE A 187 14.10 20.17 11.75
C ILE A 187 13.81 21.63 11.38
N VAL A 188 12.74 22.21 11.89
CA VAL A 188 12.29 23.59 11.57
C VAL A 188 12.95 24.65 12.50
N VAL A 189 13.63 24.25 13.54
CA VAL A 189 14.21 25.12 14.57
C VAL A 189 15.74 25.23 14.50
N LYS A 190 16.35 24.87 13.37
CA LYS A 190 17.79 25.13 13.15
C LYS A 190 18.02 25.97 11.91
#